data_1cbc59a714fa9eee1df550ed8ee4ed55
#
_entry.id   1cbc59a714fa9eee1df550ed8ee4ed55
#
_cell.length_a   1.000
_cell.length_b   1.000
_cell.length_c   1.000
_cell.angle_alpha   90.00
_cell.angle_beta   90.00
_cell.angle_gamma   90.00
#
_symmetry.space_group_name_H-M   'P 1'
#
loop_
_entity.id
_entity.type
_entity.pdbx_description
1 polymer ?
#
loop_
_entity_poly.entity_id
_entity_poly.type
_entity_poly.pdbx_seq_one_letter_code
_entity_poly.pdbx_strand_id
1 'polypeptide(L)'
;MSLKSKMRNPMAVNFVSLALLQGVNYVLPLISFPFLFRVLGVERWGLVSFGYSLMQYFVMFTDFGFNLSATKYISEHRDDRRAINSYLNSAMLGRAPLCGASLVVLLALIAGFDKFGSEAAFYLLYFGMIVGNVMFPMWFFQGMENMKYITVFNIVAKSVSIVPFFVFIRGPEDYIYVPACYSVGFLLAGLISLYIVYRVMGMRWYLTGWGSVRAALRDSSTYFLSRVSTSLFTTTNSFLLGLVCGNTAVGYYSAAEKLYQAYNQLLSPFTGVLFPHIARSHDTRFFKRVFSRVAVANVFCVAATLALSAWVLRFVYGTAEPETLMCGCLITIPSILLGYPFLAAMGHPLFTNWTNIVTSILHITGLFVLYLCGALTPFSVAALVVAAETTLFSLRVWGVRRFRLFRESTPS
;
A
#
# COMPACT_ATOMS: atom_id res chain seq x y z
N MET A 1 -36.13 -11.00 14.07
CA MET A 1 -35.73 -10.70 12.69
C MET A 1 -34.46 -11.50 12.37
N SER A 2 -34.56 -12.53 11.54
CA SER A 2 -33.49 -13.51 11.28
C SER A 2 -32.32 -12.89 10.52
N LEU A 3 -31.08 -13.26 10.87
CA LEU A 3 -29.84 -12.88 10.14
C LEU A 3 -29.98 -13.09 8.61
N LYS A 4 -30.73 -14.11 8.16
CA LYS A 4 -31.01 -14.41 6.75
C LYS A 4 -31.79 -13.31 6.01
N SER A 5 -32.62 -12.51 6.68
CA SER A 5 -33.35 -11.41 6.03
C SER A 5 -32.51 -10.14 5.85
N LYS A 6 -31.52 -9.91 6.71
CA LYS A 6 -30.56 -8.79 6.59
C LYS A 6 -29.55 -8.97 5.45
N MET A 7 -29.24 -10.21 5.06
CA MET A 7 -28.32 -10.51 3.95
C MET A 7 -28.92 -10.30 2.55
N ARG A 8 -30.22 -9.98 2.42
CA ARG A 8 -30.85 -9.62 1.12
C ARG A 8 -30.69 -8.14 0.77
N ASN A 9 -30.21 -7.30 1.68
CA ASN A 9 -29.97 -5.90 1.38
C ASN A 9 -28.57 -5.74 0.74
N PRO A 10 -28.44 -5.28 -0.52
CA PRO A 10 -27.16 -5.10 -1.19
C PRO A 10 -26.16 -4.25 -0.40
N MET A 11 -26.65 -3.24 0.34
CA MET A 11 -25.82 -2.42 1.24
C MET A 11 -25.21 -3.24 2.38
N ALA A 12 -25.98 -4.14 2.99
CA ALA A 12 -25.50 -4.97 4.09
C ALA A 12 -24.45 -5.98 3.60
N VAL A 13 -24.65 -6.57 2.43
CA VAL A 13 -23.68 -7.49 1.79
C VAL A 13 -22.39 -6.76 1.45
N ASN A 14 -22.48 -5.57 0.88
CA ASN A 14 -21.31 -4.75 0.57
C ASN A 14 -20.54 -4.33 1.84
N PHE A 15 -21.26 -3.95 2.90
CA PHE A 15 -20.63 -3.58 4.17
C PHE A 15 -19.91 -4.79 4.81
N VAL A 16 -20.54 -5.97 4.86
CA VAL A 16 -19.91 -7.18 5.40
C VAL A 16 -18.70 -7.59 4.56
N SER A 17 -18.81 -7.52 3.23
CA SER A 17 -17.70 -7.83 2.32
C SER A 17 -16.51 -6.88 2.54
N LEU A 18 -16.77 -5.59 2.69
CA LEU A 18 -15.73 -4.60 3.00
C LEU A 18 -15.13 -4.80 4.39
N ALA A 19 -15.94 -5.14 5.40
CA ALA A 19 -15.46 -5.42 6.75
C ALA A 19 -14.58 -6.69 6.79
N LEU A 20 -14.99 -7.75 6.08
CA LEU A 20 -14.17 -8.96 5.93
C LEU A 20 -12.86 -8.68 5.19
N LEU A 21 -12.92 -7.91 4.10
CA LEU A 21 -11.72 -7.48 3.36
C LEU A 21 -10.76 -6.73 4.26
N GLN A 22 -11.25 -5.78 5.03
CA GLN A 22 -10.44 -5.02 5.97
C GLN A 22 -9.88 -5.93 7.08
N GLY A 23 -10.69 -6.84 7.62
CA GLY A 23 -10.23 -7.85 8.58
C GLY A 23 -9.06 -8.67 8.05
N VAL A 24 -9.21 -9.27 6.86
CA VAL A 24 -8.14 -10.06 6.24
C VAL A 24 -6.91 -9.19 5.92
N ASN A 25 -7.12 -7.98 5.44
CA ASN A 25 -6.04 -7.06 5.10
C ASN A 25 -5.20 -6.64 6.32
N TYR A 26 -5.78 -6.60 7.51
CA TYR A 26 -5.13 -6.10 8.73
C TYR A 26 -4.72 -7.22 9.68
N VAL A 27 -5.62 -8.16 9.95
CA VAL A 27 -5.40 -9.22 10.94
C VAL A 27 -4.34 -10.20 10.47
N LEU A 28 -4.39 -10.66 9.21
CA LEU A 28 -3.42 -11.63 8.70
C LEU A 28 -1.97 -11.09 8.75
N PRO A 29 -1.66 -9.88 8.24
CA PRO A 29 -0.32 -9.32 8.39
C PRO A 29 0.09 -9.08 9.83
N LEU A 30 -0.84 -8.63 10.69
CA LEU A 30 -0.56 -8.33 12.10
C LEU A 30 -0.15 -9.58 12.90
N ILE A 31 -0.64 -10.75 12.50
CA ILE A 31 -0.26 -12.03 13.12
C ILE A 31 0.98 -12.62 12.43
N SER A 32 1.04 -12.57 11.10
CA SER A 32 2.09 -13.23 10.33
C SER A 32 3.46 -12.55 10.43
N PHE A 33 3.52 -11.22 10.48
CA PHE A 33 4.79 -10.52 10.53
C PHE A 33 5.55 -10.74 11.84
N PRO A 34 4.92 -10.66 13.03
CA PRO A 34 5.56 -11.05 14.26
C PRO A 34 6.00 -12.50 14.29
N PHE A 35 5.19 -13.40 13.76
CA PHE A 35 5.54 -14.82 13.64
C PHE A 35 6.81 -14.99 12.79
N LEU A 36 6.84 -14.41 11.59
CA LEU A 36 8.00 -14.49 10.70
C LEU A 36 9.25 -13.88 11.34
N PHE A 37 9.13 -12.73 12.00
CA PHE A 37 10.24 -12.09 12.67
C PHE A 37 10.85 -13.00 13.77
N ARG A 38 9.99 -13.65 14.57
CA ARG A 38 10.43 -14.54 15.65
C ARG A 38 11.09 -15.81 15.14
N VAL A 39 10.52 -16.42 14.09
CA VAL A 39 10.97 -17.71 13.58
C VAL A 39 12.20 -17.55 12.69
N LEU A 40 12.21 -16.55 11.81
CA LEU A 40 13.32 -16.33 10.88
C LEU A 40 14.50 -15.59 11.52
N GLY A 41 14.27 -14.86 12.61
CA GLY A 41 15.23 -13.91 13.17
C GLY A 41 15.35 -12.63 12.35
N VAL A 42 16.00 -11.61 12.93
CA VAL A 42 16.05 -10.26 12.39
C VAL A 42 16.69 -10.18 11.00
N GLU A 43 17.75 -10.94 10.77
CA GLU A 43 18.52 -10.88 9.50
C GLU A 43 17.73 -11.47 8.33
N ARG A 44 17.16 -12.66 8.47
CA ARG A 44 16.37 -13.32 7.43
C ARG A 44 15.03 -12.62 7.22
N TRP A 45 14.41 -12.12 8.30
CA TRP A 45 13.25 -11.23 8.18
C TRP A 45 13.59 -9.94 7.41
N GLY A 46 14.77 -9.36 7.66
CA GLY A 46 15.27 -8.22 6.93
C GLY A 46 15.45 -8.48 5.44
N LEU A 47 16.01 -9.64 5.07
CA LEU A 47 16.13 -10.08 3.67
C LEU A 47 14.75 -10.23 3.02
N VAL A 48 13.79 -10.85 3.72
CA VAL A 48 12.40 -10.98 3.24
C VAL A 48 11.77 -9.61 3.02
N SER A 49 11.93 -8.68 3.94
CA SER A 49 11.38 -7.32 3.85
C SER A 49 12.06 -6.49 2.75
N PHE A 50 13.37 -6.63 2.58
CA PHE A 50 14.12 -6.02 1.49
C PHE A 50 13.66 -6.54 0.13
N GLY A 51 13.59 -7.87 -0.03
CA GLY A 51 13.10 -8.50 -1.25
C GLY A 51 11.66 -8.07 -1.59
N TYR A 52 10.78 -8.03 -0.58
CA TYR A 52 9.42 -7.55 -0.77
C TYR A 52 9.39 -6.09 -1.24
N SER A 53 10.22 -5.20 -0.68
CA SER A 53 10.31 -3.81 -1.09
C SER A 53 10.77 -3.65 -2.54
N LEU A 54 11.74 -4.47 -2.98
CA LEU A 54 12.17 -4.52 -4.39
C LEU A 54 11.01 -4.93 -5.30
N MET A 55 10.25 -5.98 -4.93
CA MET A 55 9.11 -6.44 -5.72
C MET A 55 8.01 -5.38 -5.81
N GLN A 56 7.81 -4.55 -4.79
CA GLN A 56 6.85 -3.44 -4.84
C GLN A 56 7.20 -2.39 -5.92
N TYR A 57 8.48 -2.15 -6.19
CA TYR A 57 8.88 -1.30 -7.33
C TYR A 57 8.47 -1.92 -8.67
N PHE A 58 8.67 -3.23 -8.84
CA PHE A 58 8.24 -3.92 -10.05
C PHE A 58 6.72 -3.96 -10.19
N VAL A 59 5.98 -4.16 -9.08
CA VAL A 59 4.51 -4.05 -9.08
C VAL A 59 4.07 -2.66 -9.50
N MET A 60 4.67 -1.62 -8.96
CA MET A 60 4.39 -0.23 -9.32
C MET A 60 4.69 0.04 -10.81
N PHE A 61 5.82 -0.44 -11.30
CA PHE A 61 6.22 -0.30 -12.70
C PHE A 61 5.26 -1.04 -13.65
N THR A 62 4.85 -2.27 -13.31
CA THR A 62 3.90 -3.06 -14.12
C THR A 62 2.47 -2.55 -14.02
N ASP A 63 2.08 -1.85 -12.93
CA ASP A 63 0.81 -1.15 -12.84
C ASP A 63 0.73 0.07 -13.77
N PHE A 64 1.83 0.75 -13.96
CA PHE A 64 2.01 1.87 -14.90
C PHE A 64 0.90 2.92 -14.91
N GLY A 65 0.16 3.06 -13.80
CA GLY A 65 -0.95 3.99 -13.68
C GLY A 65 -2.30 3.46 -14.21
N PHE A 66 -2.38 2.22 -14.69
CA PHE A 66 -3.62 1.60 -15.16
C PHE A 66 -4.72 1.60 -14.10
N ASN A 67 -4.38 1.51 -12.82
CA ASN A 67 -5.37 1.56 -11.74
C ASN A 67 -6.23 2.83 -11.75
N LEU A 68 -5.75 3.94 -12.29
CA LEU A 68 -6.51 5.19 -12.40
C LEU A 68 -7.07 5.38 -13.81
N SER A 69 -6.22 5.32 -14.84
CA SER A 69 -6.63 5.55 -16.23
C SER A 69 -7.69 4.57 -16.70
N ALA A 70 -7.44 3.27 -16.50
CA ALA A 70 -8.35 2.24 -16.95
C ALA A 70 -9.64 2.19 -16.14
N THR A 71 -9.59 2.43 -14.82
CA THR A 71 -10.82 2.57 -14.02
C THR A 71 -11.69 3.69 -14.56
N LYS A 72 -11.10 4.85 -14.87
CA LYS A 72 -11.83 5.99 -15.46
C LYS A 72 -12.45 5.60 -16.79
N TYR A 73 -11.64 5.08 -17.72
CA TYR A 73 -12.12 4.71 -19.04
C TYR A 73 -13.29 3.72 -18.99
N ILE A 74 -13.18 2.67 -18.18
CA ILE A 74 -14.24 1.65 -18.06
C ILE A 74 -15.49 2.24 -17.42
N SER A 75 -15.34 3.11 -16.41
CA SER A 75 -16.49 3.75 -15.77
C SER A 75 -17.27 4.66 -16.70
N GLU A 76 -16.60 5.31 -17.66
CA GLU A 76 -17.19 6.19 -18.66
C GLU A 76 -17.88 5.41 -19.81
N HIS A 77 -17.47 4.13 -20.04
CA HIS A 77 -17.94 3.31 -21.17
C HIS A 77 -18.68 2.04 -20.72
N ARG A 78 -19.30 2.02 -19.53
CA ARG A 78 -19.91 0.81 -18.94
C ARG A 78 -20.91 0.09 -19.81
N ASP A 79 -21.64 0.84 -20.61
CA ASP A 79 -22.70 0.33 -21.48
C ASP A 79 -22.15 -0.21 -22.81
N ASP A 80 -20.88 0.12 -23.16
CA ASP A 80 -20.21 -0.36 -24.37
C ASP A 80 -19.27 -1.52 -24.10
N ARG A 81 -19.84 -2.74 -24.14
CA ARG A 81 -19.05 -3.97 -23.92
C ARG A 81 -17.91 -4.15 -24.94
N ARG A 82 -18.02 -3.59 -26.15
CA ARG A 82 -16.98 -3.70 -27.18
C ARG A 82 -15.79 -2.80 -26.82
N ALA A 83 -16.07 -1.56 -26.45
CA ALA A 83 -15.03 -0.61 -25.99
C ALA A 83 -14.32 -1.14 -24.75
N ILE A 84 -15.05 -1.61 -23.75
CA ILE A 84 -14.48 -2.20 -22.53
C ILE A 84 -13.58 -3.39 -22.86
N ASN A 85 -14.06 -4.32 -23.69
CA ASN A 85 -13.31 -5.53 -24.02
C ASN A 85 -12.03 -5.21 -24.83
N SER A 86 -12.11 -4.23 -25.72
CA SER A 86 -10.94 -3.74 -26.47
C SER A 86 -9.90 -3.11 -25.55
N TYR A 87 -10.34 -2.24 -24.64
CA TYR A 87 -9.44 -1.57 -23.70
C TYR A 87 -8.83 -2.56 -22.69
N LEU A 88 -9.64 -3.51 -22.18
CA LEU A 88 -9.18 -4.58 -21.28
C LEU A 88 -8.01 -5.35 -21.90
N ASN A 89 -8.19 -5.84 -23.14
CA ASN A 89 -7.14 -6.61 -23.81
C ASN A 89 -5.91 -5.73 -24.13
N SER A 90 -6.11 -4.47 -24.54
CA SER A 90 -5.02 -3.53 -24.78
C SER A 90 -4.20 -3.24 -23.53
N ALA A 91 -4.86 -3.03 -22.38
CA ALA A 91 -4.19 -2.80 -21.11
C ALA A 91 -3.46 -4.06 -20.61
N MET A 92 -4.08 -5.25 -20.72
CA MET A 92 -3.43 -6.51 -20.34
C MET A 92 -2.20 -6.79 -21.21
N LEU A 93 -2.30 -6.59 -22.53
CA LEU A 93 -1.18 -6.71 -23.46
C LEU A 93 -0.10 -5.65 -23.21
N GLY A 94 -0.47 -4.44 -22.80
CA GLY A 94 0.49 -3.37 -22.44
C GLY A 94 1.28 -3.68 -21.17
N ARG A 95 0.69 -4.39 -20.20
CA ARG A 95 1.35 -4.80 -18.96
C ARG A 95 2.31 -5.98 -19.15
N ALA A 96 2.10 -6.84 -20.13
CA ALA A 96 2.95 -8.00 -20.38
C ALA A 96 4.41 -7.63 -20.68
N PRO A 97 4.74 -6.71 -21.61
CA PRO A 97 6.12 -6.27 -21.85
C PRO A 97 6.73 -5.55 -20.65
N LEU A 98 5.94 -4.82 -19.84
CA LEU A 98 6.43 -4.21 -18.59
C LEU A 98 6.84 -5.28 -17.58
N CYS A 99 6.08 -6.38 -17.49
CA CYS A 99 6.43 -7.54 -16.68
C CYS A 99 7.72 -8.21 -17.20
N GLY A 100 7.84 -8.40 -18.51
CA GLY A 100 9.06 -8.91 -19.13
C GLY A 100 10.27 -8.01 -18.86
N ALA A 101 10.12 -6.70 -19.01
CA ALA A 101 11.18 -5.74 -18.69
C ALA A 101 11.59 -5.81 -17.20
N SER A 102 10.62 -5.96 -16.28
CA SER A 102 10.89 -6.16 -14.85
C SER A 102 11.71 -7.43 -14.61
N LEU A 103 11.42 -8.52 -15.31
CA LEU A 103 12.20 -9.76 -15.22
C LEU A 103 13.63 -9.55 -15.74
N VAL A 104 13.80 -8.88 -16.87
CA VAL A 104 15.13 -8.59 -17.43
C VAL A 104 15.95 -7.73 -16.43
N VAL A 105 15.33 -6.72 -15.83
CA VAL A 105 16.00 -5.90 -14.80
C VAL A 105 16.37 -6.75 -13.58
N LEU A 106 15.48 -7.63 -13.11
CA LEU A 106 15.77 -8.52 -11.99
C LEU A 106 16.93 -9.46 -12.31
N LEU A 107 16.95 -10.07 -13.50
CA LEU A 107 18.05 -10.93 -13.94
C LEU A 107 19.38 -10.16 -14.06
N ALA A 108 19.33 -8.92 -14.55
CA ALA A 108 20.50 -8.05 -14.61
C ALA A 108 21.03 -7.69 -13.21
N LEU A 109 20.15 -7.46 -12.23
CA LEU A 109 20.53 -7.24 -10.83
C LEU A 109 21.18 -8.50 -10.22
N ILE A 110 20.62 -9.68 -10.48
CA ILE A 110 21.15 -10.97 -10.01
C ILE A 110 22.53 -11.25 -10.63
N ALA A 111 22.71 -10.95 -11.91
CA ALA A 111 23.96 -11.20 -12.61
C ALA A 111 25.04 -10.15 -12.30
N GLY A 112 24.65 -8.91 -12.01
CA GLY A 112 25.58 -7.77 -11.84
C GLY A 112 26.00 -7.47 -10.42
N PHE A 113 25.29 -7.98 -9.41
CA PHE A 113 25.57 -7.65 -8.01
C PHE A 113 25.51 -8.89 -7.12
N ASP A 114 26.60 -9.17 -6.41
CA ASP A 114 26.74 -10.34 -5.51
C ASP A 114 25.61 -10.40 -4.47
N LYS A 115 25.14 -9.25 -3.99
CA LYS A 115 24.04 -9.15 -3.03
C LYS A 115 22.74 -9.81 -3.51
N PHE A 116 22.47 -9.71 -4.81
CA PHE A 116 21.29 -10.34 -5.42
C PHE A 116 21.62 -11.74 -5.94
N GLY A 117 22.84 -11.94 -6.43
CA GLY A 117 23.32 -13.21 -6.96
C GLY A 117 23.38 -14.32 -5.93
N SER A 118 23.82 -14.02 -4.70
CA SER A 118 23.87 -14.99 -3.60
C SER A 118 22.50 -15.55 -3.20
N GLU A 119 21.43 -14.78 -3.46
CA GLU A 119 20.05 -15.12 -3.12
C GLU A 119 19.15 -15.18 -4.38
N ALA A 120 19.71 -15.61 -5.54
CA ALA A 120 19.03 -15.60 -6.83
C ALA A 120 17.69 -16.34 -6.80
N ALA A 121 17.66 -17.55 -6.23
CA ALA A 121 16.45 -18.36 -6.12
C ALA A 121 15.34 -17.63 -5.32
N PHE A 122 15.71 -16.96 -4.25
CA PHE A 122 14.81 -16.19 -3.41
C PHE A 122 14.12 -15.05 -4.22
N TYR A 123 14.88 -14.25 -4.96
CA TYR A 123 14.32 -13.17 -5.76
C TYR A 123 13.50 -13.67 -6.95
N LEU A 124 13.92 -14.75 -7.61
CA LEU A 124 13.16 -15.36 -8.69
C LEU A 124 11.83 -15.95 -8.21
N LEU A 125 11.83 -16.58 -7.04
CA LEU A 125 10.58 -17.04 -6.43
C LEU A 125 9.62 -15.87 -6.11
N TYR A 126 10.11 -14.73 -5.67
CA TYR A 126 9.26 -13.54 -5.48
C TYR A 126 8.64 -13.01 -6.77
N PHE A 127 9.28 -13.23 -7.92
CA PHE A 127 8.80 -12.69 -9.20
C PHE A 127 7.41 -13.22 -9.58
N GLY A 128 7.05 -14.43 -9.15
CA GLY A 128 5.70 -14.98 -9.35
C GLY A 128 4.59 -14.09 -8.75
N MET A 129 4.87 -13.37 -7.66
CA MET A 129 3.94 -12.37 -7.10
C MET A 129 3.64 -11.25 -8.11
N ILE A 130 4.64 -10.80 -8.87
CA ILE A 130 4.48 -9.75 -9.89
C ILE A 130 3.61 -10.26 -11.04
N VAL A 131 3.91 -11.47 -11.52
CA VAL A 131 3.12 -12.12 -12.58
C VAL A 131 1.65 -12.25 -12.15
N GLY A 132 1.38 -12.74 -10.94
CA GLY A 132 0.03 -12.86 -10.40
C GLY A 132 -0.67 -11.50 -10.28
N ASN A 133 0.05 -10.44 -9.89
CA ASN A 133 -0.49 -9.08 -9.83
C ASN A 133 -0.82 -8.53 -11.23
N VAL A 134 0.01 -8.79 -12.24
CA VAL A 134 -0.25 -8.42 -13.64
C VAL A 134 -1.50 -9.12 -14.18
N MET A 135 -1.72 -10.38 -13.80
CA MET A 135 -2.92 -11.14 -14.17
C MET A 135 -4.20 -10.63 -13.51
N PHE A 136 -4.11 -9.80 -12.48
CA PHE A 136 -5.26 -9.22 -11.79
C PHE A 136 -5.59 -7.81 -12.30
N PRO A 137 -6.62 -7.63 -13.13
CA PRO A 137 -7.06 -6.31 -13.59
C PRO A 137 -7.97 -5.65 -12.56
N MET A 138 -7.44 -5.20 -11.42
CA MET A 138 -8.21 -4.56 -10.34
C MET A 138 -9.03 -3.38 -10.85
N TRP A 139 -8.44 -2.57 -11.74
CA TRP A 139 -9.08 -1.43 -12.39
C TRP A 139 -10.33 -1.80 -13.21
N PHE A 140 -10.37 -3.00 -13.78
CA PHE A 140 -11.54 -3.49 -14.50
C PHE A 140 -12.71 -3.71 -13.54
N PHE A 141 -12.49 -4.38 -12.42
CA PHE A 141 -13.52 -4.61 -11.42
C PHE A 141 -13.97 -3.31 -10.75
N GLN A 142 -13.05 -2.36 -10.53
CA GLN A 142 -13.36 -1.03 -10.02
C GLN A 142 -14.23 -0.25 -10.99
N GLY A 143 -13.84 -0.18 -12.26
CA GLY A 143 -14.60 0.51 -13.31
C GLY A 143 -15.98 -0.08 -13.53
N MET A 144 -16.14 -1.40 -13.40
CA MET A 144 -17.43 -2.10 -13.46
C MET A 144 -18.23 -2.06 -12.15
N GLU A 145 -17.73 -1.39 -11.09
CA GLU A 145 -18.31 -1.35 -9.74
C GLU A 145 -18.53 -2.73 -9.09
N ASN A 146 -17.77 -3.72 -9.51
CA ASN A 146 -17.85 -5.09 -9.01
C ASN A 146 -16.82 -5.36 -7.88
N MET A 147 -16.91 -4.59 -6.80
CA MET A 147 -15.94 -4.64 -5.68
C MET A 147 -15.83 -6.01 -4.99
N LYS A 148 -16.88 -6.84 -5.07
CA LYS A 148 -16.88 -8.20 -4.51
C LYS A 148 -15.72 -9.07 -5.04
N TYR A 149 -15.36 -8.93 -6.32
CA TYR A 149 -14.28 -9.72 -6.91
C TYR A 149 -12.91 -9.24 -6.44
N ILE A 150 -12.74 -7.95 -6.18
CA ILE A 150 -11.53 -7.40 -5.56
C ILE A 150 -11.36 -7.98 -4.15
N THR A 151 -12.46 -8.08 -3.41
CA THR A 151 -12.47 -8.70 -2.08
C THR A 151 -12.05 -10.18 -2.16
N VAL A 152 -12.64 -10.95 -3.06
CA VAL A 152 -12.31 -12.38 -3.27
C VAL A 152 -10.82 -12.53 -3.64
N PHE A 153 -10.33 -11.74 -4.60
CA PHE A 153 -8.91 -11.77 -4.98
C PHE A 153 -7.99 -11.53 -3.78
N ASN A 154 -8.23 -10.46 -3.02
CA ASN A 154 -7.39 -10.12 -1.87
C ASN A 154 -7.44 -11.19 -0.78
N ILE A 155 -8.62 -11.76 -0.50
CA ILE A 155 -8.75 -12.85 0.48
C ILE A 155 -7.98 -14.08 0.00
N VAL A 156 -8.16 -14.51 -1.25
CA VAL A 156 -7.46 -15.67 -1.81
C VAL A 156 -5.95 -15.43 -1.82
N ALA A 157 -5.50 -14.31 -2.39
CA ALA A 157 -4.08 -13.99 -2.48
C ALA A 157 -3.42 -14.01 -1.10
N LYS A 158 -4.01 -13.31 -0.12
CA LYS A 158 -3.43 -13.21 1.23
C LYS A 158 -3.55 -14.50 2.03
N SER A 159 -4.70 -15.19 1.99
CA SER A 159 -4.86 -16.43 2.73
C SER A 159 -3.95 -17.53 2.21
N VAL A 160 -3.87 -17.69 0.88
CA VAL A 160 -2.99 -18.69 0.26
C VAL A 160 -1.51 -18.34 0.44
N SER A 161 -1.17 -17.04 0.50
CA SER A 161 0.21 -16.63 0.79
C SER A 161 0.58 -16.80 2.27
N ILE A 162 -0.29 -16.41 3.20
CA ILE A 162 0.08 -16.22 4.60
C ILE A 162 -0.17 -17.47 5.45
N VAL A 163 -1.29 -18.17 5.21
CA VAL A 163 -1.61 -19.37 6.01
C VAL A 163 -0.49 -20.44 5.96
N PRO A 164 0.13 -20.70 4.78
CA PRO A 164 1.23 -21.65 4.68
C PRO A 164 2.48 -21.26 5.49
N PHE A 165 2.67 -19.98 5.83
CA PHE A 165 3.80 -19.58 6.68
C PHE A 165 3.83 -20.33 8.00
N PHE A 166 2.67 -20.50 8.63
CA PHE A 166 2.55 -21.20 9.92
C PHE A 166 2.80 -22.71 9.83
N VAL A 167 2.78 -23.27 8.62
CA VAL A 167 3.00 -24.70 8.38
C VAL A 167 4.43 -24.97 7.93
N PHE A 168 4.92 -24.20 6.97
CA PHE A 168 6.20 -24.46 6.29
C PHE A 168 7.39 -23.75 6.92
N ILE A 169 7.18 -22.65 7.66
CA ILE A 169 8.29 -21.87 8.21
C ILE A 169 8.45 -22.23 9.68
N ARG A 170 9.56 -22.90 10.00
CA ARG A 170 9.88 -23.40 11.35
C ARG A 170 11.22 -22.89 11.86
N GLY A 171 12.08 -22.38 10.99
CA GLY A 171 13.41 -21.90 11.33
C GLY A 171 13.94 -20.88 10.33
N PRO A 172 15.10 -20.28 10.61
CA PRO A 172 15.72 -19.27 9.76
C PRO A 172 15.99 -19.73 8.32
N GLU A 173 16.28 -21.02 8.11
CA GLU A 173 16.60 -21.57 6.78
C GLU A 173 15.36 -21.69 5.87
N ASP A 174 14.16 -21.63 6.47
CA ASP A 174 12.90 -21.72 5.73
C ASP A 174 12.47 -20.39 5.08
N TYR A 175 13.31 -19.36 5.16
CA TYR A 175 13.01 -18.01 4.60
C TYR A 175 12.63 -18.05 3.13
N ILE A 176 13.14 -19.02 2.36
CA ILE A 176 12.86 -19.17 0.93
C ILE A 176 11.39 -19.54 0.63
N TYR A 177 10.70 -20.13 1.60
CA TYR A 177 9.27 -20.42 1.42
C TYR A 177 8.40 -19.17 1.48
N VAL A 178 8.87 -18.06 2.05
CA VAL A 178 8.10 -16.81 2.11
C VAL A 178 7.79 -16.28 0.70
N PRO A 179 8.79 -16.03 -0.17
CA PRO A 179 8.53 -15.60 -1.55
C PRO A 179 7.75 -16.64 -2.37
N ALA A 180 8.00 -17.94 -2.15
CA ALA A 180 7.26 -19.00 -2.81
C ALA A 180 5.76 -18.95 -2.48
N CYS A 181 5.43 -18.81 -1.22
CA CYS A 181 4.02 -18.68 -0.76
C CYS A 181 3.35 -17.41 -1.30
N TYR A 182 4.05 -16.27 -1.32
CA TYR A 182 3.53 -15.05 -1.95
C TYR A 182 3.25 -15.29 -3.44
N SER A 183 4.16 -15.90 -4.15
CA SER A 183 4.01 -16.16 -5.58
C SER A 183 2.84 -17.10 -5.87
N VAL A 184 2.74 -18.21 -5.14
CA VAL A 184 1.62 -19.15 -5.30
C VAL A 184 0.29 -18.45 -5.01
N GLY A 185 0.19 -17.69 -3.92
CA GLY A 185 -1.04 -16.99 -3.56
C GLY A 185 -1.49 -15.96 -4.58
N PHE A 186 -0.56 -15.13 -5.08
CA PHE A 186 -0.88 -14.11 -6.10
C PHE A 186 -1.14 -14.72 -7.47
N LEU A 187 -0.41 -15.78 -7.88
CA LEU A 187 -0.65 -16.48 -9.14
C LEU A 187 -2.02 -17.14 -9.14
N LEU A 188 -2.39 -17.87 -8.09
CA LEU A 188 -3.71 -18.50 -7.99
C LEU A 188 -4.83 -17.45 -8.01
N ALA A 189 -4.68 -16.37 -7.25
CA ALA A 189 -5.65 -15.28 -7.26
C ALA A 189 -5.74 -14.60 -8.64
N GLY A 190 -4.61 -14.41 -9.33
CA GLY A 190 -4.54 -13.90 -10.70
C GLY A 190 -5.27 -14.79 -11.70
N LEU A 191 -5.02 -16.11 -11.64
CA LEU A 191 -5.72 -17.10 -12.48
C LEU A 191 -7.24 -17.09 -12.25
N ILE A 192 -7.67 -17.07 -10.99
CA ILE A 192 -9.09 -16.95 -10.62
C ILE A 192 -9.68 -15.66 -11.19
N SER A 193 -8.93 -14.56 -11.11
CA SER A 193 -9.38 -13.28 -11.66
C SER A 193 -9.57 -13.33 -13.18
N LEU A 194 -8.63 -13.89 -13.92
CA LEU A 194 -8.75 -14.07 -15.38
C LEU A 194 -9.95 -14.98 -15.73
N TYR A 195 -10.14 -16.06 -14.99
CA TYR A 195 -11.31 -16.91 -15.15
C TYR A 195 -12.61 -16.12 -14.97
N ILE A 196 -12.70 -15.30 -13.92
CA ILE A 196 -13.88 -14.47 -13.67
C ILE A 196 -14.10 -13.50 -14.82
N VAL A 197 -13.07 -12.79 -15.27
CA VAL A 197 -13.18 -11.79 -16.35
C VAL A 197 -13.65 -12.42 -17.66
N TYR A 198 -13.01 -13.50 -18.08
CA TYR A 198 -13.25 -14.05 -19.42
C TYR A 198 -14.41 -15.06 -19.44
N ARG A 199 -14.62 -15.84 -18.38
CA ARG A 199 -15.68 -16.87 -18.36
C ARG A 199 -16.94 -16.41 -17.66
N VAL A 200 -16.83 -15.77 -16.51
CA VAL A 200 -18.03 -15.38 -15.73
C VAL A 200 -18.60 -14.07 -16.24
N MET A 201 -17.76 -13.05 -16.50
CA MET A 201 -18.21 -11.75 -17.01
C MET A 201 -18.33 -11.70 -18.54
N GLY A 202 -17.91 -12.77 -19.22
CA GLY A 202 -18.11 -12.96 -20.66
C GLY A 202 -17.29 -12.01 -21.53
N MET A 203 -16.14 -11.53 -21.03
CA MET A 203 -15.19 -10.80 -21.87
C MET A 203 -14.50 -11.80 -22.83
N ARG A 204 -14.06 -11.32 -23.98
CA ARG A 204 -13.37 -12.15 -24.98
C ARG A 204 -11.91 -11.78 -25.05
N TRP A 205 -11.04 -12.79 -24.95
CA TRP A 205 -9.62 -12.59 -25.18
C TRP A 205 -9.34 -12.51 -26.69
N TYR A 206 -8.62 -11.49 -27.11
CA TYR A 206 -8.06 -11.36 -28.45
C TYR A 206 -6.87 -10.41 -28.46
N LEU A 207 -5.99 -10.56 -29.44
CA LEU A 207 -4.87 -9.65 -29.63
C LEU A 207 -5.37 -8.36 -30.25
N THR A 208 -5.20 -7.27 -29.52
CA THR A 208 -5.49 -5.92 -30.02
C THR A 208 -4.32 -5.38 -30.84
N GLY A 209 -4.62 -4.47 -31.78
CA GLY A 209 -3.58 -3.82 -32.56
C GLY A 209 -2.63 -2.99 -31.68
N TRP A 210 -1.37 -2.91 -32.08
CA TRP A 210 -0.33 -2.17 -31.33
C TRP A 210 -0.70 -0.70 -31.09
N GLY A 211 -1.43 -0.08 -31.99
CA GLY A 211 -1.96 1.29 -31.81
C GLY A 211 -2.83 1.43 -30.58
N SER A 212 -3.73 0.47 -30.31
CA SER A 212 -4.60 0.48 -29.11
C SER A 212 -3.79 0.24 -27.84
N VAL A 213 -2.80 -0.64 -27.88
CA VAL A 213 -1.89 -0.88 -26.74
C VAL A 213 -1.10 0.38 -26.42
N ARG A 214 -0.53 1.04 -27.43
CA ARG A 214 0.22 2.29 -27.28
C ARG A 214 -0.65 3.42 -26.74
N ALA A 215 -1.90 3.52 -27.19
CA ALA A 215 -2.85 4.52 -26.69
C ALA A 215 -3.13 4.28 -25.20
N ALA A 216 -3.42 3.05 -24.78
CA ALA A 216 -3.67 2.70 -23.38
C ALA A 216 -2.45 2.99 -22.49
N LEU A 217 -1.23 2.68 -22.94
CA LEU A 217 0.01 3.00 -22.22
C LEU A 217 0.22 4.53 -22.12
N ARG A 218 -0.04 5.28 -23.19
CA ARG A 218 0.08 6.74 -23.19
C ARG A 218 -0.88 7.38 -22.18
N ASP A 219 -2.12 6.95 -22.16
CA ASP A 219 -3.13 7.46 -21.21
C ASP A 219 -2.71 7.14 -19.78
N SER A 220 -2.21 5.93 -19.54
CA SER A 220 -1.78 5.49 -18.21
C SER A 220 -0.53 6.21 -17.73
N SER A 221 0.40 6.57 -18.63
CA SER A 221 1.65 7.25 -18.28
C SER A 221 1.42 8.59 -17.57
N THR A 222 0.32 9.28 -17.88
CA THR A 222 -0.06 10.54 -17.22
C THR A 222 -0.30 10.36 -15.70
N TYR A 223 -0.83 9.20 -15.32
CA TYR A 223 -1.09 8.86 -13.92
C TYR A 223 0.10 8.18 -13.23
N PHE A 224 1.03 7.62 -14.01
CA PHE A 224 2.18 6.91 -13.50
C PHE A 224 3.07 7.79 -12.60
N LEU A 225 3.38 9.01 -13.03
CA LEU A 225 4.24 9.91 -12.27
C LEU A 225 3.65 10.25 -10.89
N SER A 226 2.35 10.47 -10.81
CA SER A 226 1.65 10.70 -9.55
C SER A 226 1.71 9.47 -8.63
N ARG A 227 1.58 8.27 -9.21
CA ARG A 227 1.64 7.00 -8.48
C ARG A 227 3.04 6.72 -7.95
N VAL A 228 4.07 6.95 -8.79
CA VAL A 228 5.48 6.82 -8.42
C VAL A 228 5.81 7.69 -7.20
N SER A 229 5.44 8.97 -7.23
CA SER A 229 5.72 9.90 -6.14
C SER A 229 5.17 9.41 -4.78
N THR A 230 3.95 8.87 -4.76
CA THR A 230 3.35 8.35 -3.52
C THR A 230 4.01 7.05 -3.06
N SER A 231 4.34 6.14 -3.99
CA SER A 231 4.92 4.85 -3.66
C SER A 231 6.39 4.96 -3.22
N LEU A 232 7.15 5.88 -3.81
CA LEU A 232 8.53 6.14 -3.41
C LEU A 232 8.63 6.54 -1.93
N PHE A 233 7.72 7.35 -1.42
CA PHE A 233 7.71 7.73 -0.01
C PHE A 233 7.59 6.54 0.94
N THR A 234 6.82 5.51 0.57
CA THR A 234 6.55 4.37 1.45
C THR A 234 7.51 3.20 1.29
N THR A 235 8.05 2.99 0.08
CA THR A 235 8.82 1.77 -0.25
C THR A 235 10.34 2.00 -0.18
N THR A 236 10.80 3.25 -0.38
CA THR A 236 12.24 3.56 -0.52
C THR A 236 13.02 3.32 0.77
N ASN A 237 12.42 3.49 1.93
CA ASN A 237 13.11 3.36 3.21
C ASN A 237 13.74 1.97 3.40
N SER A 238 12.90 0.94 3.34
CA SER A 238 13.36 -0.45 3.51
C SER A 238 14.32 -0.88 2.39
N PHE A 239 14.08 -0.41 1.16
CA PHE A 239 14.96 -0.71 0.03
C PHE A 239 16.35 -0.07 0.19
N LEU A 240 16.41 1.23 0.48
CA LEU A 240 17.67 1.95 0.62
C LEU A 240 18.48 1.47 1.84
N LEU A 241 17.83 1.27 2.98
CA LEU A 241 18.44 0.65 4.14
C LEU A 241 19.05 -0.72 3.81
N GLY A 242 18.33 -1.52 3.05
CA GLY A 242 18.81 -2.83 2.62
C GLY A 242 20.03 -2.74 1.72
N LEU A 243 20.08 -1.79 0.79
CA LEU A 243 21.23 -1.60 -0.08
C LEU A 243 22.50 -1.16 0.68
N VAL A 244 22.35 -0.27 1.67
CA VAL A 244 23.45 0.42 2.32
C VAL A 244 23.82 -0.20 3.66
N CYS A 245 22.84 -0.50 4.51
CA CYS A 245 23.06 -0.91 5.91
C CYS A 245 22.93 -2.42 6.13
N GLY A 246 22.48 -3.17 5.12
CA GLY A 246 22.31 -4.61 5.19
C GLY A 246 20.95 -5.07 5.75
N ASN A 247 20.78 -6.40 5.80
CA ASN A 247 19.49 -7.01 6.09
C ASN A 247 19.06 -6.81 7.55
N THR A 248 19.96 -6.85 8.51
CA THR A 248 19.65 -6.62 9.93
C THR A 248 19.01 -5.25 10.17
N ALA A 249 19.55 -4.21 9.53
CA ALA A 249 18.99 -2.86 9.62
C ALA A 249 17.56 -2.79 9.08
N VAL A 250 17.30 -3.45 7.94
CA VAL A 250 15.95 -3.58 7.38
C VAL A 250 15.03 -4.36 8.32
N GLY A 251 15.57 -5.41 8.95
CA GLY A 251 14.80 -6.24 9.87
C GLY A 251 14.21 -5.44 11.02
N TYR A 252 15.02 -4.64 11.70
CA TYR A 252 14.56 -3.77 12.77
C TYR A 252 13.63 -2.66 12.26
N TYR A 253 14.00 -2.01 11.17
CA TYR A 253 13.17 -0.94 10.60
C TYR A 253 11.80 -1.45 10.15
N SER A 254 11.76 -2.55 9.41
CA SER A 254 10.51 -3.11 8.89
C SER A 254 9.59 -3.63 10.00
N ALA A 255 10.13 -4.16 11.09
CA ALA A 255 9.34 -4.55 12.26
C ALA A 255 8.57 -3.36 12.84
N ALA A 256 9.26 -2.22 13.04
CA ALA A 256 8.63 -0.98 13.49
C ALA A 256 7.67 -0.39 12.46
N GLU A 257 8.04 -0.40 11.18
CA GLU A 257 7.19 0.08 10.08
C GLU A 257 5.86 -0.67 10.00
N LYS A 258 5.85 -1.99 10.23
CA LYS A 258 4.62 -2.79 10.24
C LYS A 258 3.68 -2.42 11.38
N LEU A 259 4.20 -2.12 12.57
CA LEU A 259 3.39 -1.59 13.68
C LEU A 259 2.81 -0.21 13.33
N TYR A 260 3.63 0.66 12.76
CA TYR A 260 3.18 1.95 12.25
C TYR A 260 2.08 1.83 11.20
N GLN A 261 2.25 0.94 10.22
CA GLN A 261 1.23 0.68 9.19
C GLN A 261 -0.07 0.15 9.80
N ALA A 262 0.00 -0.76 10.78
CA ALA A 262 -1.16 -1.27 11.49
C ALA A 262 -1.92 -0.15 12.22
N TYR A 263 -1.19 0.74 12.90
CA TYR A 263 -1.78 1.91 13.57
C TYR A 263 -2.49 2.85 12.58
N ASN A 264 -1.85 3.20 11.47
CA ASN A 264 -2.46 4.06 10.45
C ASN A 264 -3.73 3.45 9.84
N GLN A 265 -3.77 2.13 9.73
CA GLN A 265 -4.91 1.42 9.19
C GLN A 265 -6.14 1.50 10.11
N LEU A 266 -5.96 1.62 11.42
CA LEU A 266 -7.05 1.86 12.36
C LEU A 266 -7.75 3.22 12.12
N LEU A 267 -7.05 4.18 11.53
CA LEU A 267 -7.60 5.50 11.19
C LEU A 267 -8.32 5.52 9.82
N SER A 268 -8.11 4.52 8.97
CA SER A 268 -8.65 4.52 7.61
C SER A 268 -10.18 4.54 7.52
N PRO A 269 -10.96 3.85 8.39
CA PRO A 269 -12.42 3.93 8.37
C PRO A 269 -12.96 5.34 8.65
N PHE A 270 -12.25 6.09 9.51
CA PHE A 270 -12.63 7.47 9.81
C PHE A 270 -12.54 8.38 8.58
N THR A 271 -11.50 8.19 7.76
CA THR A 271 -11.33 8.96 6.53
C THR A 271 -12.43 8.66 5.52
N GLY A 272 -12.82 7.40 5.38
CA GLY A 272 -13.87 6.95 4.46
C GLY A 272 -15.25 7.49 4.80
N VAL A 273 -15.56 7.69 6.09
CA VAL A 273 -16.85 8.24 6.54
C VAL A 273 -16.84 9.78 6.56
N LEU A 274 -15.72 10.36 7.00
CA LEU A 274 -15.61 11.82 7.14
C LEU A 274 -15.68 12.55 5.79
N PHE A 275 -15.00 12.05 4.77
CA PHE A 275 -14.90 12.71 3.47
C PHE A 275 -16.28 12.98 2.84
N PRO A 276 -17.17 11.98 2.63
CA PRO A 276 -18.47 12.22 2.03
C PRO A 276 -19.38 13.13 2.88
N HIS A 277 -19.28 13.00 4.21
CA HIS A 277 -20.08 13.82 5.12
C HIS A 277 -19.68 15.29 5.01
N ILE A 278 -18.39 15.59 5.08
CA ILE A 278 -17.88 16.97 5.02
C ILE A 278 -18.08 17.56 3.62
N ALA A 279 -17.86 16.79 2.57
CA ALA A 279 -18.07 17.24 1.19
C ALA A 279 -19.54 17.63 0.91
N ARG A 280 -20.51 17.03 1.63
CA ARG A 280 -21.93 17.39 1.50
C ARG A 280 -22.36 18.51 2.43
N SER A 281 -21.94 18.45 3.70
CA SER A 281 -22.44 19.34 4.75
C SER A 281 -21.62 20.63 4.89
N HIS A 282 -20.34 20.61 4.50
CA HIS A 282 -19.36 21.67 4.76
C HIS A 282 -19.31 22.08 6.26
N ASP A 283 -19.74 21.16 7.15
CA ASP A 283 -19.83 21.44 8.59
C ASP A 283 -18.44 21.41 9.25
N THR A 284 -17.87 22.61 9.34
CA THR A 284 -16.57 22.84 9.97
C THR A 284 -16.60 22.64 11.50
N ARG A 285 -17.78 22.85 12.14
CA ARG A 285 -17.91 22.65 13.61
C ARG A 285 -17.91 21.17 13.96
N PHE A 286 -18.61 20.38 13.16
CA PHE A 286 -18.57 18.91 13.29
C PHE A 286 -17.14 18.40 13.08
N PHE A 287 -16.46 18.85 12.00
CA PHE A 287 -15.09 18.44 11.74
C PHE A 287 -14.14 18.81 12.87
N LYS A 288 -14.18 20.05 13.40
CA LYS A 288 -13.35 20.47 14.55
C LYS A 288 -13.53 19.55 15.75
N ARG A 289 -14.78 19.19 16.09
CA ARG A 289 -15.07 18.29 17.22
C ARG A 289 -14.49 16.89 17.00
N VAL A 290 -14.68 16.32 15.81
CA VAL A 290 -14.14 15.01 15.46
C VAL A 290 -12.62 15.06 15.44
N PHE A 291 -12.03 16.04 14.77
CA PHE A 291 -10.59 16.22 14.68
C PHE A 291 -9.94 16.37 16.06
N SER A 292 -10.48 17.22 16.91
CA SER A 292 -9.96 17.41 18.28
C SER A 292 -9.99 16.10 19.08
N ARG A 293 -11.11 15.36 19.02
CA ARG A 293 -11.22 14.07 19.73
C ARG A 293 -10.23 13.03 19.21
N VAL A 294 -10.10 12.93 17.88
CA VAL A 294 -9.16 12.00 17.25
C VAL A 294 -7.72 12.44 17.52
N ALA A 295 -7.42 13.73 17.50
CA ALA A 295 -6.09 14.26 17.84
C ALA A 295 -5.71 13.95 19.29
N VAL A 296 -6.61 14.19 20.25
CA VAL A 296 -6.39 13.86 21.67
C VAL A 296 -6.21 12.34 21.86
N ALA A 297 -7.07 11.53 21.26
CA ALA A 297 -6.95 10.08 21.30
C ALA A 297 -5.62 9.61 20.67
N ASN A 298 -5.19 10.23 19.57
CA ASN A 298 -3.91 9.96 18.93
C ASN A 298 -2.73 10.27 19.86
N VAL A 299 -2.71 11.46 20.48
CA VAL A 299 -1.66 11.83 21.45
C VAL A 299 -1.60 10.83 22.60
N PHE A 300 -2.76 10.42 23.11
CA PHE A 300 -2.82 9.40 24.17
C PHE A 300 -2.30 8.04 23.68
N CYS A 301 -2.70 7.59 22.49
CA CYS A 301 -2.21 6.35 21.90
C CYS A 301 -0.70 6.41 21.66
N VAL A 302 -0.17 7.54 21.19
CA VAL A 302 1.28 7.74 21.00
C VAL A 302 2.00 7.65 22.35
N ALA A 303 1.54 8.38 23.36
CA ALA A 303 2.13 8.34 24.69
C ALA A 303 2.08 6.93 25.29
N ALA A 304 0.96 6.24 25.18
CA ALA A 304 0.80 4.86 25.62
C ALA A 304 1.75 3.90 24.88
N THR A 305 1.87 4.05 23.57
CA THR A 305 2.79 3.21 22.76
C THR A 305 4.25 3.47 23.14
N LEU A 306 4.64 4.73 23.35
CA LEU A 306 5.99 5.07 23.80
C LEU A 306 6.26 4.49 25.19
N ALA A 307 5.33 4.64 26.13
CA ALA A 307 5.45 4.10 27.49
C ALA A 307 5.50 2.57 27.54
N LEU A 308 4.76 1.92 26.64
CA LEU A 308 4.64 0.46 26.56
C LEU A 308 5.49 -0.17 25.46
N SER A 309 6.29 0.61 24.72
CA SER A 309 7.01 0.16 23.53
C SER A 309 7.87 -1.07 23.77
N ALA A 310 8.65 -1.08 24.85
CA ALA A 310 9.49 -2.25 25.20
C ALA A 310 8.66 -3.50 25.50
N TRP A 311 7.52 -3.35 26.16
CA TRP A 311 6.61 -4.45 26.45
C TRP A 311 5.90 -4.93 25.18
N VAL A 312 5.39 -4.02 24.37
CA VAL A 312 4.75 -4.33 23.08
C VAL A 312 5.72 -5.06 22.15
N LEU A 313 6.95 -4.57 22.01
CA LEU A 313 7.95 -5.18 21.15
C LEU A 313 8.36 -6.57 21.63
N ARG A 314 8.58 -6.76 22.95
CA ARG A 314 8.83 -8.09 23.53
C ARG A 314 7.64 -9.02 23.33
N PHE A 315 6.42 -8.54 23.53
CA PHE A 315 5.21 -9.34 23.34
C PHE A 315 5.00 -9.70 21.87
N VAL A 316 5.18 -8.75 20.95
CA VAL A 316 4.90 -8.92 19.51
C VAL A 316 6.06 -9.63 18.81
N TYR A 317 7.31 -9.20 19.01
CA TYR A 317 8.48 -9.69 18.27
C TYR A 317 9.44 -10.56 19.11
N GLY A 318 9.24 -10.65 20.41
CA GLY A 318 10.12 -11.41 21.30
C GLY A 318 11.42 -10.68 21.67
N THR A 319 11.63 -9.46 21.18
CA THR A 319 12.82 -8.64 21.46
C THR A 319 12.44 -7.18 21.71
N ALA A 320 13.28 -6.48 22.44
CA ALA A 320 13.18 -5.03 22.65
C ALA A 320 14.55 -4.38 22.43
N GLU A 321 15.23 -4.80 21.36
CA GLU A 321 16.50 -4.20 20.96
C GLU A 321 16.35 -2.68 20.83
N PRO A 322 17.40 -1.90 21.18
CA PRO A 322 17.34 -0.44 21.18
C PRO A 322 16.92 0.15 19.82
N GLU A 323 17.38 -0.43 18.71
CA GLU A 323 17.04 -0.03 17.36
C GLU A 323 15.55 -0.24 17.06
N THR A 324 15.01 -1.39 17.47
CA THR A 324 13.57 -1.68 17.31
C THR A 324 12.73 -0.74 18.17
N LEU A 325 13.18 -0.44 19.40
CA LEU A 325 12.52 0.49 20.28
C LEU A 325 12.48 1.91 19.71
N MET A 326 13.62 2.38 19.19
CA MET A 326 13.73 3.70 18.56
C MET A 326 12.86 3.80 17.31
N CYS A 327 12.85 2.78 16.46
CA CYS A 327 12.00 2.74 15.29
C CYS A 327 10.50 2.62 15.65
N GLY A 328 10.15 1.98 16.77
CA GLY A 328 8.77 1.91 17.26
C GLY A 328 8.16 3.27 17.65
N CYS A 329 8.98 4.29 17.84
CA CYS A 329 8.54 5.67 18.11
C CYS A 329 8.02 6.41 16.86
N LEU A 330 7.98 5.77 15.68
CA LEU A 330 7.46 6.32 14.41
C LEU A 330 5.94 6.56 14.41
N ILE A 331 5.38 7.05 15.48
CA ILE A 331 3.93 7.24 15.55
C ILE A 331 3.61 8.66 15.18
N THR A 332 2.93 8.78 14.06
CA THR A 332 2.70 10.04 13.37
C THR A 332 1.50 10.82 13.89
N ILE A 333 1.60 12.11 13.71
CA ILE A 333 0.59 13.11 13.93
C ILE A 333 -0.59 12.86 12.97
N PRO A 334 -1.85 13.18 13.32
CA PRO A 334 -3.02 12.95 12.48
C PRO A 334 -3.07 13.88 11.25
N SER A 335 -2.00 13.91 10.49
CA SER A 335 -1.89 14.64 9.22
C SER A 335 -2.92 14.15 8.20
N ILE A 336 -3.22 12.86 8.24
CA ILE A 336 -4.16 12.21 7.32
C ILE A 336 -5.54 12.86 7.36
N LEU A 337 -6.07 13.20 8.52
CA LEU A 337 -7.40 13.78 8.66
C LEU A 337 -7.53 15.19 8.08
N LEU A 338 -6.46 15.98 8.11
CA LEU A 338 -6.45 17.32 7.52
C LEU A 338 -6.31 17.31 5.99
N GLY A 339 -5.86 16.20 5.40
CA GLY A 339 -5.68 16.05 3.96
C GLY A 339 -6.99 15.87 3.21
N TYR A 340 -7.17 14.69 2.61
CA TYR A 340 -8.36 14.37 1.82
C TYR A 340 -9.68 14.55 2.57
N PRO A 341 -9.82 14.05 3.84
CA PRO A 341 -11.09 14.18 4.54
C PRO A 341 -11.55 15.61 4.81
N PHE A 342 -10.64 16.57 4.85
CA PHE A 342 -11.00 17.94 5.11
C PHE A 342 -10.64 18.90 3.98
N LEU A 343 -9.37 19.15 3.69
CA LEU A 343 -8.94 20.11 2.68
C LEU A 343 -9.49 19.80 1.28
N ALA A 344 -9.43 18.53 0.86
CA ALA A 344 -9.98 18.15 -0.43
C ALA A 344 -11.52 18.20 -0.45
N ALA A 345 -12.19 17.80 0.64
CA ALA A 345 -13.64 17.87 0.79
C ALA A 345 -14.15 19.33 0.78
N MET A 346 -13.34 20.27 1.27
CA MET A 346 -13.62 21.70 1.28
C MET A 346 -13.24 22.42 -0.04
N GLY A 347 -12.94 21.65 -1.10
CA GLY A 347 -12.68 22.19 -2.45
C GLY A 347 -11.21 22.50 -2.75
N HIS A 348 -10.25 22.04 -1.93
CA HIS A 348 -8.82 22.26 -2.15
C HIS A 348 -8.01 20.97 -2.41
N PRO A 349 -8.43 20.10 -3.36
CA PRO A 349 -7.71 18.84 -3.63
C PRO A 349 -6.32 19.06 -4.22
N LEU A 350 -6.13 20.08 -5.04
CA LEU A 350 -4.83 20.41 -5.63
C LEU A 350 -3.80 20.80 -4.54
N PHE A 351 -4.23 21.54 -3.53
CA PHE A 351 -3.37 21.89 -2.40
C PHE A 351 -2.98 20.66 -1.60
N THR A 352 -3.91 19.74 -1.38
CA THR A 352 -3.62 18.45 -0.71
C THR A 352 -2.59 17.64 -1.49
N ASN A 353 -2.71 17.56 -2.81
CA ASN A 353 -1.74 16.88 -3.66
C ASN A 353 -0.37 17.57 -3.63
N TRP A 354 -0.35 18.91 -3.68
CA TRP A 354 0.89 19.69 -3.58
C TRP A 354 1.63 19.41 -2.25
N THR A 355 0.92 19.38 -1.13
CA THR A 355 1.55 19.06 0.18
C THR A 355 2.18 17.67 0.18
N ASN A 356 1.54 16.67 -0.43
CA ASN A 356 2.09 15.33 -0.57
C ASN A 356 3.37 15.33 -1.43
N ILE A 357 3.36 16.02 -2.56
CA ILE A 357 4.52 16.09 -3.48
C ILE A 357 5.72 16.75 -2.78
N VAL A 358 5.50 17.91 -2.14
CA VAL A 358 6.56 18.64 -1.41
C VAL A 358 7.15 17.75 -0.32
N THR A 359 6.32 17.08 0.46
CA THR A 359 6.79 16.19 1.52
C THR A 359 7.55 14.99 0.97
N SER A 360 7.10 14.41 -0.15
CA SER A 360 7.80 13.30 -0.81
C SER A 360 9.17 13.72 -1.34
N ILE A 361 9.27 14.89 -1.94
CA ILE A 361 10.55 15.45 -2.41
C ILE A 361 11.48 15.67 -1.22
N LEU A 362 11.00 16.30 -0.15
CA LEU A 362 11.78 16.53 1.07
C LEU A 362 12.29 15.22 1.66
N HIS A 363 11.44 14.20 1.72
CA HIS A 363 11.83 12.89 2.25
C HIS A 363 12.89 12.20 1.38
N ILE A 364 12.72 12.16 0.06
CA ILE A 364 13.68 11.55 -0.86
C ILE A 364 15.01 12.30 -0.83
N THR A 365 14.95 13.63 -0.84
CA THR A 365 16.17 14.48 -0.71
C THR A 365 16.87 14.23 0.62
N GLY A 366 16.11 14.13 1.71
CA GLY A 366 16.64 13.79 3.02
C GLY A 366 17.34 12.44 3.07
N LEU A 367 16.74 11.41 2.46
CA LEU A 367 17.36 10.08 2.33
C LEU A 367 18.67 10.15 1.54
N PHE A 368 18.70 10.92 0.45
CA PHE A 368 19.89 11.10 -0.36
C PHE A 368 21.00 11.84 0.40
N VAL A 369 20.64 12.87 1.16
CA VAL A 369 21.59 13.60 2.03
C VAL A 369 22.16 12.68 3.11
N LEU A 370 21.30 11.89 3.79
CA LEU A 370 21.75 10.92 4.79
C LEU A 370 22.71 9.89 4.19
N TYR A 371 22.45 9.45 2.97
CA TYR A 371 23.33 8.53 2.24
C TYR A 371 24.69 9.18 1.95
N LEU A 372 24.73 10.41 1.40
CA LEU A 372 25.97 11.12 1.10
C LEU A 372 26.81 11.42 2.34
N CYS A 373 26.15 11.70 3.47
CA CYS A 373 26.83 11.98 4.74
C CYS A 373 27.29 10.69 5.47
N GLY A 374 27.01 9.50 4.94
CA GLY A 374 27.30 8.22 5.63
C GLY A 374 26.50 8.03 6.93
N ALA A 375 25.41 8.80 7.11
CA ALA A 375 24.59 8.82 8.31
C ALA A 375 23.28 8.02 8.15
N LEU A 376 23.19 7.19 7.11
CA LEU A 376 22.00 6.37 6.86
C LEU A 376 21.96 5.22 7.87
N THR A 377 21.01 5.27 8.78
CA THR A 377 20.74 4.25 9.79
C THR A 377 19.22 4.04 9.94
N PRO A 378 18.73 2.92 10.52
CA PRO A 378 17.32 2.77 10.80
C PRO A 378 16.72 3.94 11.60
N PHE A 379 17.49 4.47 12.55
CA PHE A 379 17.07 5.60 13.37
C PHE A 379 16.98 6.91 12.57
N SER A 380 18.00 7.23 11.76
CA SER A 380 17.99 8.47 10.97
C SER A 380 16.87 8.47 9.91
N VAL A 381 16.60 7.32 9.31
CA VAL A 381 15.45 7.14 8.38
C VAL A 381 14.13 7.31 9.13
N ALA A 382 14.02 6.73 10.32
CA ALA A 382 12.85 6.89 11.17
C ALA A 382 12.62 8.36 11.56
N ALA A 383 13.67 9.06 11.99
CA ALA A 383 13.60 10.50 12.31
C ALA A 383 13.20 11.34 11.08
N LEU A 384 13.69 10.98 9.90
CA LEU A 384 13.32 11.65 8.65
C LEU A 384 11.83 11.46 8.30
N VAL A 385 11.26 10.27 8.55
CA VAL A 385 9.82 10.03 8.37
C VAL A 385 9.02 10.93 9.31
N VAL A 386 9.41 11.03 10.59
CA VAL A 386 8.76 11.93 11.56
C VAL A 386 8.86 13.39 11.11
N ALA A 387 10.02 13.82 10.63
CA ALA A 387 10.21 15.18 10.11
C ALA A 387 9.33 15.46 8.88
N ALA A 388 9.24 14.51 7.96
CA ALA A 388 8.39 14.60 6.78
C ALA A 388 6.90 14.69 7.14
N GLU A 389 6.42 13.84 8.04
CA GLU A 389 5.03 13.87 8.51
C GLU A 389 4.70 15.16 9.29
N THR A 390 5.63 15.64 10.09
CA THR A 390 5.49 16.93 10.80
C THR A 390 5.40 18.08 9.81
N THR A 391 6.21 18.06 8.75
CA THR A 391 6.15 19.03 7.67
C THR A 391 4.80 18.96 6.94
N LEU A 392 4.35 17.76 6.61
CA LEU A 392 3.04 17.52 5.98
C LEU A 392 1.91 18.09 6.82
N PHE A 393 1.91 17.80 8.11
CA PHE A 393 0.93 18.32 9.07
C PHE A 393 0.96 19.85 9.12
N SER A 394 2.14 20.45 9.24
CA SER A 394 2.34 21.90 9.30
C SER A 394 1.83 22.60 8.03
N LEU A 395 2.14 22.05 6.85
CA LEU A 395 1.65 22.57 5.56
C LEU A 395 0.11 22.51 5.48
N ARG A 396 -0.51 21.43 5.96
CA ARG A 396 -1.97 21.28 5.97
C ARG A 396 -2.64 22.21 6.95
N VAL A 397 -2.07 22.41 8.15
CA VAL A 397 -2.55 23.42 9.12
C VAL A 397 -2.42 24.83 8.52
N TRP A 398 -1.30 25.12 7.86
CA TRP A 398 -1.14 26.39 7.16
C TRP A 398 -2.20 26.58 6.06
N GLY A 399 -2.50 25.53 5.26
CA GLY A 399 -3.57 25.56 4.26
C GLY A 399 -4.93 25.86 4.86
N VAL A 400 -5.29 25.21 5.95
CA VAL A 400 -6.55 25.46 6.67
C VAL A 400 -6.64 26.91 7.14
N ARG A 401 -5.54 27.48 7.65
CA ARG A 401 -5.48 28.89 8.05
C ARG A 401 -5.54 29.83 6.84
N ARG A 402 -4.78 29.56 5.78
CA ARG A 402 -4.72 30.38 4.56
C ARG A 402 -6.08 30.49 3.87
N PHE A 403 -6.78 29.37 3.75
CA PHE A 403 -8.11 29.33 3.13
C PHE A 403 -9.23 29.73 4.12
N ARG A 404 -8.89 30.09 5.35
CA ARG A 404 -9.83 30.54 6.39
C ARG A 404 -10.97 29.56 6.68
N LEU A 405 -10.72 28.25 6.49
CA LEU A 405 -11.73 27.19 6.54
C LEU A 405 -12.36 27.03 7.95
N PHE A 406 -11.74 27.59 8.98
CA PHE A 406 -12.27 27.57 10.35
C PHE A 406 -12.91 28.89 10.78
N ARG A 407 -12.96 29.90 9.93
CA ARG A 407 -13.78 31.06 10.20
C ARG A 407 -15.24 30.70 9.98
N GLU A 408 -16.08 31.01 10.94
CA GLU A 408 -17.53 30.86 10.82
C GLU A 408 -18.01 31.69 9.62
N SER A 409 -18.67 31.06 8.68
CA SER A 409 -19.59 31.78 7.83
C SER A 409 -20.67 32.30 8.75
N THR A 410 -20.67 33.60 9.04
CA THR A 410 -21.84 34.26 9.59
C THR A 410 -23.00 33.89 8.68
N PRO A 411 -24.09 33.32 9.20
CA PRO A 411 -25.29 33.09 8.41
C PRO A 411 -25.76 34.44 7.92
N SER A 412 -25.74 34.62 6.61
CA SER A 412 -26.45 35.71 5.93
C SER A 412 -27.94 35.47 5.96
#